data_5cda772e4f1bc7bfbcb2fec7ffac16ec
#
_entry.id   5cda772e4f1bc7bfbcb2fec7ffac16ec
#
_cell.length_a   1.000
_cell.length_b   1.000
_cell.length_c   1.000
_cell.angle_alpha   90.00
_cell.angle_beta   90.00
_cell.angle_gamma   90.00
#
_symmetry.space_group_name_H-M   'P 1'
#
loop_
_entity.id
_entity.type
_entity.pdbx_description
1 polymer ?
#
loop_
_entity_poly.entity_id
_entity_poly.type
_entity_poly.pdbx_seq_one_letter_code
_entity_poly.pdbx_strand_id
1 'polypeptide(L)'
;MKTINKVLLVALVFLGLSVVLLGSKTLQAANEIQRVEMEKAELKAEVSTREQEINALSIQVEQAQKVIEAQKPIVEEFEKISKLIDFNAFESNQLEKVKSISEQTPLNYESALALVKYADKYDVPYSLILSIIELESNFDQNIVGADQDRGYMQIIPGTEKWLATEFGGELELEYDPSQIFEPEYNLALGIKYLDLLMDSYGANYERILSEYNRGPNNLAKYYAAYQTYSTTYSRTVLSKANKYVALNN
;
A
#
# COMPACT_ATOMS: atom_id res chain seq x y z
N MET A 1 60.94 77.73 21.14
CA MET A 1 59.68 77.32 21.83
C MET A 1 58.49 77.02 20.92
N LYS A 2 58.19 77.76 19.85
CA LYS A 2 56.98 77.52 18.98
C LYS A 2 57.06 76.21 18.15
N THR A 3 58.22 75.70 17.76
CA THR A 3 58.42 74.52 16.94
C THR A 3 58.30 73.25 17.76
N ILE A 4 58.78 73.21 19.01
CA ILE A 4 58.63 72.07 19.94
C ILE A 4 57.16 71.80 20.27
N ASN A 5 56.36 72.84 20.45
CA ASN A 5 54.92 72.64 20.72
C ASN A 5 54.17 72.09 19.53
N LYS A 6 54.55 72.39 18.28
CA LYS A 6 53.91 71.79 17.08
C LYS A 6 54.24 70.32 16.92
N VAL A 7 55.47 69.90 17.20
CA VAL A 7 55.90 68.50 17.15
C VAL A 7 55.21 67.68 18.25
N LEU A 8 55.08 68.27 19.46
CA LEU A 8 54.33 67.63 20.55
C LEU A 8 52.83 67.46 20.24
N LEU A 9 52.23 68.45 19.60
CA LEU A 9 50.81 68.35 19.19
C LEU A 9 50.58 67.28 18.12
N VAL A 10 51.46 67.23 17.12
CA VAL A 10 51.39 66.16 16.09
C VAL A 10 51.59 64.76 16.69
N ALA A 11 52.53 64.59 17.62
CA ALA A 11 52.74 63.30 18.31
C ALA A 11 51.50 62.88 19.15
N LEU A 12 50.84 63.85 19.83
CA LEU A 12 49.60 63.57 20.58
C LEU A 12 48.45 63.17 19.67
N VAL A 13 48.32 63.77 18.49
CA VAL A 13 47.27 63.44 17.49
C VAL A 13 47.55 62.02 16.93
N PHE A 14 48.78 61.69 16.61
CA PHE A 14 49.16 60.33 16.17
C PHE A 14 48.93 59.29 17.26
N LEU A 15 49.22 59.62 18.52
CA LEU A 15 48.96 58.72 19.66
C LEU A 15 47.44 58.52 19.84
N GLY A 16 46.67 59.59 19.75
CA GLY A 16 45.18 59.52 19.81
C GLY A 16 44.57 58.66 18.68
N LEU A 17 45.05 58.85 17.44
CA LEU A 17 44.62 58.06 16.29
C LEU A 17 45.01 56.58 16.44
N SER A 18 46.17 56.27 16.95
CA SER A 18 46.60 54.88 17.19
C SER A 18 45.79 54.20 18.30
N VAL A 19 45.43 54.91 19.35
CA VAL A 19 44.54 54.39 20.42
C VAL A 19 43.14 54.14 19.90
N VAL A 20 42.58 55.00 19.05
CA VAL A 20 41.28 54.80 18.43
C VAL A 20 41.27 53.60 17.46
N LEU A 21 42.33 53.47 16.65
CA LEU A 21 42.49 52.32 15.74
C LEU A 21 42.70 51.00 16.51
N LEU A 22 43.43 50.99 17.59
CA LEU A 22 43.57 49.82 18.45
C LEU A 22 42.25 49.49 19.14
N GLY A 23 41.51 50.46 19.65
CA GLY A 23 40.22 50.28 20.25
C GLY A 23 39.15 49.74 19.27
N SER A 24 39.20 50.22 18.00
CA SER A 24 38.29 49.70 16.98
C SER A 24 38.58 48.24 16.60
N LYS A 25 39.89 47.86 16.50
CA LYS A 25 40.29 46.47 16.22
C LYS A 25 39.97 45.51 17.37
N THR A 26 40.12 45.98 18.63
CA THR A 26 39.77 45.15 19.80
C THR A 26 38.26 44.95 19.88
N LEU A 27 37.43 45.96 19.55
CA LEU A 27 35.99 45.84 19.49
C LEU A 27 35.54 44.90 18.36
N GLN A 28 36.18 45.00 17.18
CA GLN A 28 35.89 44.05 16.07
C GLN A 28 36.24 42.63 16.45
N ALA A 29 37.42 42.38 17.08
CA ALA A 29 37.81 41.07 17.55
C ALA A 29 36.87 40.53 18.62
N ALA A 30 36.41 41.37 19.56
CA ALA A 30 35.43 40.97 20.57
C ALA A 30 34.06 40.55 19.94
N ASN A 31 33.58 41.32 18.95
CA ASN A 31 32.37 40.98 18.24
C ASN A 31 32.51 39.66 17.42
N GLU A 32 33.64 39.45 16.80
CA GLU A 32 33.92 38.21 16.07
C GLU A 32 34.01 37.00 17.00
N ILE A 33 34.64 37.13 18.17
CA ILE A 33 34.66 36.08 19.20
C ILE A 33 33.24 35.78 19.64
N GLN A 34 32.40 36.78 19.93
CA GLN A 34 31.01 36.57 20.34
C GLN A 34 30.19 35.88 19.26
N ARG A 35 30.42 36.20 17.97
CA ARG A 35 29.74 35.56 16.86
C ARG A 35 30.13 34.06 16.77
N VAL A 36 31.43 33.76 16.86
CA VAL A 36 31.96 32.39 16.84
C VAL A 36 31.47 31.59 18.03
N GLU A 37 31.34 32.20 19.21
CA GLU A 37 30.78 31.55 20.39
C GLU A 37 29.27 31.20 20.22
N MET A 38 28.49 32.10 19.61
CA MET A 38 27.10 31.83 19.30
C MET A 38 26.95 30.71 18.27
N GLU A 39 27.71 30.76 17.17
CA GLU A 39 27.71 29.69 16.15
C GLU A 39 28.12 28.34 16.73
N LYS A 40 29.13 28.32 17.60
CA LYS A 40 29.55 27.11 18.33
C LYS A 40 28.47 26.58 19.25
N ALA A 41 27.70 27.44 19.91
CA ALA A 41 26.59 27.05 20.77
C ALA A 41 25.43 26.45 19.94
N GLU A 42 25.13 27.04 18.79
CA GLU A 42 24.11 26.57 17.86
C GLU A 42 24.48 25.19 17.27
N LEU A 43 25.71 25.05 16.77
CA LEU A 43 26.23 23.76 16.28
C LEU A 43 26.21 22.68 17.39
N LYS A 44 26.54 23.04 18.61
CA LYS A 44 26.49 22.10 19.73
C LYS A 44 25.06 21.65 20.04
N ALA A 45 24.09 22.55 19.94
CA ALA A 45 22.67 22.22 20.10
C ALA A 45 22.18 21.31 18.95
N GLU A 46 22.58 21.61 17.71
CA GLU A 46 22.25 20.76 16.57
C GLU A 46 22.87 19.36 16.70
N VAL A 47 24.14 19.24 17.07
CA VAL A 47 24.78 17.94 17.33
C VAL A 47 24.02 17.16 18.39
N SER A 48 23.65 17.81 19.50
CA SER A 48 22.88 17.13 20.55
C SER A 48 21.51 16.64 20.06
N THR A 49 20.83 17.39 19.21
CA THR A 49 19.56 16.98 18.61
C THR A 49 19.75 15.77 17.69
N ARG A 50 20.80 15.79 16.84
CA ARG A 50 21.14 14.66 15.97
C ARG A 50 21.51 13.41 16.74
N GLU A 51 22.24 13.56 17.84
CA GLU A 51 22.56 12.42 18.72
C GLU A 51 21.30 11.80 19.33
N GLN A 52 20.31 12.61 19.70
CA GLN A 52 19.01 12.11 20.19
C GLN A 52 18.22 11.37 19.10
N GLU A 53 18.21 11.91 17.87
CA GLU A 53 17.56 11.27 16.71
C GLU A 53 18.23 9.92 16.39
N ILE A 54 19.54 9.86 16.36
CA ILE A 54 20.31 8.62 16.13
C ILE A 54 20.01 7.59 17.21
N ASN A 55 19.91 8.01 18.47
CA ASN A 55 19.62 7.11 19.57
C ASN A 55 18.17 6.55 19.48
N ALA A 56 17.21 7.40 19.11
CA ALA A 56 15.82 6.98 18.88
C ALA A 56 15.72 5.98 17.71
N LEU A 57 16.40 6.26 16.59
CA LEU A 57 16.45 5.35 15.44
C LEU A 57 17.12 4.02 15.78
N SER A 58 18.18 4.03 16.58
CA SER A 58 18.87 2.80 16.99
C SER A 58 17.97 1.89 17.82
N ILE A 59 17.14 2.47 18.69
CA ILE A 59 16.14 1.73 19.48
C ILE A 59 15.09 1.12 18.56
N GLN A 60 14.61 1.87 17.56
CA GLN A 60 13.63 1.35 16.61
C GLN A 60 14.19 0.20 15.76
N VAL A 61 15.43 0.31 15.32
CA VAL A 61 16.13 -0.77 14.59
C VAL A 61 16.28 -2.01 15.46
N GLU A 62 16.68 -1.84 16.72
CA GLU A 62 16.79 -2.97 17.66
C GLU A 62 15.44 -3.65 17.90
N GLN A 63 14.36 -2.86 18.05
CA GLN A 63 13.01 -3.40 18.19
C GLN A 63 12.55 -4.16 16.93
N ALA A 64 12.79 -3.59 15.75
CA ALA A 64 12.47 -4.24 14.48
C ALA A 64 13.25 -5.56 14.30
N GLN A 65 14.53 -5.58 14.66
CA GLN A 65 15.35 -6.80 14.63
C GLN A 65 14.80 -7.89 15.56
N LYS A 66 14.38 -7.52 16.79
CA LYS A 66 13.76 -8.47 17.73
C LYS A 66 12.45 -9.06 17.18
N VAL A 67 11.64 -8.25 16.50
CA VAL A 67 10.41 -8.73 15.85
C VAL A 67 10.74 -9.70 14.73
N ILE A 68 11.71 -9.38 13.87
CA ILE A 68 12.17 -10.25 12.79
C ILE A 68 12.71 -11.58 13.34
N GLU A 69 13.54 -11.53 14.38
CA GLU A 69 14.07 -12.75 15.03
C GLU A 69 12.96 -13.59 15.67
N ALA A 70 11.97 -12.95 16.30
CA ALA A 70 10.83 -13.65 16.90
C ALA A 70 9.92 -14.30 15.83
N GLN A 71 9.82 -13.73 14.63
CA GLN A 71 9.03 -14.27 13.53
C GLN A 71 9.76 -15.39 12.77
N LYS A 72 11.08 -15.42 12.80
CA LYS A 72 11.89 -16.40 12.08
C LYS A 72 11.49 -17.86 12.36
N PRO A 73 11.33 -18.32 13.63
CA PRO A 73 10.90 -19.70 13.89
C PRO A 73 9.48 -19.98 13.40
N ILE A 74 8.58 -18.97 13.37
CA ILE A 74 7.22 -19.12 12.83
C ILE A 74 7.28 -19.33 11.32
N VAL A 75 8.13 -18.57 10.63
CA VAL A 75 8.35 -18.73 9.18
C VAL A 75 8.99 -20.10 8.87
N GLU A 76 9.99 -20.52 9.65
CA GLU A 76 10.63 -21.84 9.49
C GLU A 76 9.67 -22.99 9.78
N GLU A 77 8.76 -22.84 10.74
CA GLU A 77 7.74 -23.85 11.04
C GLU A 77 6.63 -23.84 9.98
N PHE A 78 6.25 -22.66 9.50
CA PHE A 78 5.35 -22.52 8.35
C PHE A 78 5.95 -23.16 7.08
N GLU A 79 7.24 -22.94 6.81
CA GLU A 79 7.94 -23.62 5.71
C GLU A 79 8.00 -25.14 5.89
N LYS A 80 8.12 -25.67 7.11
CA LYS A 80 8.05 -27.11 7.39
C LYS A 80 6.63 -27.64 7.23
N ILE A 81 5.63 -26.95 7.76
CA ILE A 81 4.22 -27.32 7.63
C ILE A 81 3.80 -27.23 6.16
N SER A 82 4.26 -26.22 5.44
CA SER A 82 4.00 -26.08 4.00
C SER A 82 4.62 -27.17 3.15
N LYS A 83 5.68 -27.84 3.63
CA LYS A 83 6.26 -29.03 2.99
C LYS A 83 5.54 -30.33 3.38
N LEU A 84 4.77 -30.33 4.47
CA LEU A 84 4.04 -31.51 4.99
C LEU A 84 2.55 -31.51 4.61
N ILE A 85 1.94 -30.35 4.46
CA ILE A 85 0.63 -30.21 3.84
C ILE A 85 0.85 -30.38 2.35
N ASP A 86 0.19 -31.37 1.78
CA ASP A 86 0.32 -31.81 0.39
C ASP A 86 0.21 -30.61 -0.59
N PHE A 87 1.34 -29.91 -0.78
CA PHE A 87 1.50 -28.91 -1.82
C PHE A 87 1.44 -29.52 -3.23
N ASN A 88 1.16 -30.83 -3.33
CA ASN A 88 0.80 -31.49 -4.59
C ASN A 88 -0.50 -30.93 -5.19
N ALA A 89 -1.28 -30.16 -4.41
CA ALA A 89 -2.43 -29.44 -4.93
C ALA A 89 -2.08 -28.10 -5.58
N PHE A 90 -0.93 -27.50 -5.22
CA PHE A 90 -0.43 -26.26 -5.85
C PHE A 90 0.86 -26.55 -6.63
N GLU A 91 0.81 -26.42 -7.94
CA GLU A 91 2.02 -26.47 -8.75
C GLU A 91 2.96 -25.30 -8.37
N SER A 92 4.27 -25.50 -8.52
CA SER A 92 5.27 -24.47 -8.17
C SER A 92 5.01 -23.10 -8.82
N ASN A 93 4.42 -23.10 -10.00
CA ASN A 93 4.00 -21.94 -10.75
C ASN A 93 2.87 -21.15 -10.03
N GLN A 94 1.92 -21.81 -9.37
CA GLN A 94 0.84 -21.14 -8.62
C GLN A 94 1.37 -20.37 -7.41
N LEU A 95 2.36 -20.91 -6.71
CA LEU A 95 3.00 -20.20 -5.60
C LEU A 95 3.77 -18.96 -6.04
N GLU A 96 4.41 -19.01 -7.22
CA GLU A 96 5.02 -17.82 -7.82
C GLU A 96 3.98 -16.76 -8.18
N LYS A 97 2.81 -17.16 -8.66
CA LYS A 97 1.68 -16.25 -8.93
C LYS A 97 1.12 -15.63 -7.64
N VAL A 98 0.92 -16.43 -6.59
CA VAL A 98 0.52 -15.93 -5.26
C VAL A 98 1.48 -14.86 -4.76
N LYS A 99 2.79 -15.15 -4.82
CA LYS A 99 3.83 -14.20 -4.44
C LYS A 99 3.77 -12.93 -5.29
N SER A 100 3.69 -13.08 -6.60
CA SER A 100 3.64 -11.96 -7.53
C SER A 100 2.42 -11.06 -7.30
N ILE A 101 1.24 -11.65 -7.05
CA ILE A 101 0.01 -10.91 -6.72
C ILE A 101 0.16 -10.16 -5.39
N SER A 102 0.68 -10.82 -4.34
CA SER A 102 0.85 -10.18 -3.03
C SER A 102 1.90 -9.06 -3.02
N GLU A 103 2.90 -9.13 -3.91
CA GLU A 103 3.92 -8.08 -4.06
C GLU A 103 3.44 -6.89 -4.92
N GLN A 104 2.52 -7.12 -5.88
CA GLN A 104 2.07 -6.11 -6.84
C GLN A 104 0.70 -5.51 -6.52
N THR A 105 0.02 -6.03 -5.50
CA THR A 105 -1.31 -5.55 -5.07
C THR A 105 -1.35 -5.41 -3.55
N PRO A 106 -2.36 -4.72 -2.98
CA PRO A 106 -2.56 -4.67 -1.54
C PRO A 106 -3.03 -5.98 -0.88
N LEU A 107 -3.30 -7.05 -1.65
CA LEU A 107 -3.71 -8.33 -1.09
C LEU A 107 -2.59 -8.94 -0.25
N ASN A 108 -2.92 -9.41 0.95
CA ASN A 108 -2.02 -10.24 1.72
C ASN A 108 -1.85 -11.62 1.08
N TYR A 109 -0.90 -12.40 1.58
CA TYR A 109 -0.57 -13.71 1.02
C TYR A 109 -1.76 -14.68 1.05
N GLU A 110 -2.55 -14.68 2.13
CA GLU A 110 -3.73 -15.51 2.29
C GLU A 110 -4.81 -15.19 1.24
N SER A 111 -5.10 -13.90 1.06
CA SER A 111 -6.05 -13.44 0.03
C SER A 111 -5.56 -13.76 -1.39
N ALA A 112 -4.26 -13.60 -1.65
CA ALA A 112 -3.67 -13.97 -2.94
C ALA A 112 -3.74 -15.47 -3.19
N LEU A 113 -3.54 -16.30 -2.15
CA LEU A 113 -3.67 -17.75 -2.22
C LEU A 113 -5.09 -18.18 -2.58
N ALA A 114 -6.09 -17.63 -1.90
CA ALA A 114 -7.50 -17.88 -2.19
C ALA A 114 -7.86 -17.45 -3.62
N LEU A 115 -7.37 -16.27 -4.05
CA LEU A 115 -7.60 -15.78 -5.41
C LEU A 115 -7.04 -16.75 -6.46
N VAL A 116 -5.77 -17.16 -6.33
CA VAL A 116 -5.12 -18.09 -7.27
C VAL A 116 -5.84 -19.46 -7.28
N LYS A 117 -6.17 -20.01 -6.10
CA LYS A 117 -6.89 -21.27 -5.96
C LYS A 117 -8.17 -21.30 -6.80
N TYR A 118 -9.03 -20.30 -6.66
CA TYR A 118 -10.32 -20.29 -7.34
C TYR A 118 -10.24 -19.75 -8.78
N ALA A 119 -9.33 -18.83 -9.07
CA ALA A 119 -9.09 -18.36 -10.43
C ALA A 119 -8.63 -19.48 -11.35
N ASP A 120 -7.65 -20.30 -10.91
CA ASP A 120 -7.15 -21.45 -11.67
C ASP A 120 -8.19 -22.56 -11.77
N LYS A 121 -8.96 -22.81 -10.69
CA LYS A 121 -10.03 -23.80 -10.68
C LYS A 121 -11.08 -23.54 -11.74
N TYR A 122 -11.41 -22.27 -11.99
CA TYR A 122 -12.48 -21.85 -12.89
C TYR A 122 -11.99 -21.16 -14.17
N ASP A 123 -10.70 -21.14 -14.42
CA ASP A 123 -10.08 -20.48 -15.58
C ASP A 123 -10.50 -19.00 -15.74
N VAL A 124 -10.64 -18.29 -14.60
CA VAL A 124 -10.98 -16.86 -14.59
C VAL A 124 -9.70 -16.04 -14.55
N PRO A 125 -9.49 -15.09 -15.49
CA PRO A 125 -8.26 -14.29 -15.53
C PRO A 125 -8.02 -13.49 -14.24
N TYR A 126 -6.82 -13.59 -13.66
CA TYR A 126 -6.44 -12.82 -12.46
C TYR A 126 -6.64 -11.31 -12.65
N SER A 127 -6.29 -10.80 -13.83
CA SER A 127 -6.48 -9.39 -14.17
C SER A 127 -7.92 -8.93 -14.06
N LEU A 128 -8.87 -9.78 -14.41
CA LEU A 128 -10.30 -9.51 -14.29
C LEU A 128 -10.73 -9.45 -12.82
N ILE A 129 -10.34 -10.46 -12.02
CA ILE A 129 -10.68 -10.53 -10.60
C ILE A 129 -10.06 -9.34 -9.84
N LEU A 130 -8.78 -9.05 -10.05
CA LEU A 130 -8.08 -7.96 -9.39
C LEU A 130 -8.68 -6.59 -9.73
N SER A 131 -9.12 -6.39 -10.97
CA SER A 131 -9.76 -5.14 -11.38
C SER A 131 -11.15 -4.96 -10.78
N ILE A 132 -11.89 -6.04 -10.56
CA ILE A 132 -13.15 -6.02 -9.82
C ILE A 132 -12.89 -5.67 -8.36
N ILE A 133 -11.98 -6.36 -7.68
CA ILE A 133 -11.61 -6.08 -6.28
C ILE A 133 -11.16 -4.62 -6.11
N GLU A 134 -10.32 -4.11 -7.02
CA GLU A 134 -9.89 -2.70 -6.98
C GLU A 134 -11.07 -1.73 -7.11
N LEU A 135 -12.05 -2.03 -7.97
CA LEU A 135 -13.20 -1.17 -8.17
C LEU A 135 -14.23 -1.26 -7.06
N GLU A 136 -14.52 -2.48 -6.57
CA GLU A 136 -15.56 -2.76 -5.59
C GLU A 136 -15.17 -2.36 -4.17
N SER A 137 -13.96 -2.70 -3.75
CA SER A 137 -13.52 -2.57 -2.36
C SER A 137 -12.24 -1.77 -2.17
N ASN A 138 -11.55 -1.42 -3.26
CA ASN A 138 -10.18 -0.90 -3.19
C ASN A 138 -9.28 -1.80 -2.31
N PHE A 139 -9.44 -3.12 -2.43
CA PHE A 139 -8.74 -4.15 -1.65
C PHE A 139 -9.03 -4.14 -0.14
N ASP A 140 -10.14 -3.56 0.30
CA ASP A 140 -10.58 -3.65 1.69
C ASP A 140 -11.58 -4.80 1.86
N GLN A 141 -11.16 -5.86 2.58
CA GLN A 141 -11.99 -7.04 2.84
C GLN A 141 -13.18 -6.75 3.77
N ASN A 142 -13.14 -5.66 4.54
CA ASN A 142 -14.14 -5.36 5.57
C ASN A 142 -15.18 -4.33 5.11
N ILE A 143 -15.12 -3.89 3.85
CA ILE A 143 -16.04 -2.86 3.37
C ILE A 143 -17.47 -3.41 3.24
N VAL A 144 -18.43 -2.56 3.59
CA VAL A 144 -19.87 -2.80 3.39
C VAL A 144 -20.42 -1.67 2.54
N GLY A 145 -20.98 -2.01 1.39
CA GLY A 145 -21.60 -1.05 0.47
C GLY A 145 -23.04 -0.71 0.83
N ALA A 146 -23.66 0.13 0.00
CA ALA A 146 -24.98 0.68 0.27
C ALA A 146 -26.11 -0.37 0.18
N ASP A 147 -25.95 -1.36 -0.67
CA ASP A 147 -26.90 -2.46 -0.87
C ASP A 147 -26.58 -3.68 0.03
N GLN A 148 -25.79 -3.46 1.10
CA GLN A 148 -25.27 -4.48 2.00
C GLN A 148 -24.37 -5.51 1.28
N ASP A 149 -23.81 -5.11 0.17
CA ASP A 149 -22.74 -5.78 -0.53
C ASP A 149 -21.46 -5.75 0.33
N ARG A 150 -20.71 -6.87 0.39
CA ARG A 150 -19.66 -7.07 1.41
C ARG A 150 -18.39 -7.68 0.86
N GLY A 151 -17.29 -7.28 1.47
CA GLY A 151 -15.97 -7.85 1.25
C GLY A 151 -15.30 -7.44 -0.05
N TYR A 152 -14.24 -8.13 -0.42
CA TYR A 152 -13.43 -7.83 -1.59
C TYR A 152 -14.22 -7.67 -2.90
N MET A 153 -15.17 -8.57 -3.13
CA MET A 153 -15.93 -8.64 -4.39
C MET A 153 -17.38 -8.12 -4.24
N GLN A 154 -17.70 -7.46 -3.14
CA GLN A 154 -18.97 -6.79 -2.84
C GLN A 154 -20.18 -7.67 -3.15
N ILE A 155 -20.26 -8.81 -2.44
CA ILE A 155 -21.31 -9.81 -2.63
C ILE A 155 -22.51 -9.45 -1.77
N ILE A 156 -23.68 -9.32 -2.41
CA ILE A 156 -24.95 -9.07 -1.71
C ILE A 156 -25.47 -10.33 -1.01
N PRO A 157 -26.21 -10.20 0.13
CA PRO A 157 -26.67 -11.34 0.92
C PRO A 157 -27.46 -12.39 0.13
N GLY A 158 -28.25 -11.97 -0.85
CA GLY A 158 -29.03 -12.88 -1.70
C GLY A 158 -28.15 -13.75 -2.60
N THR A 159 -27.13 -13.15 -3.21
CA THR A 159 -26.15 -13.84 -4.06
C THR A 159 -25.27 -14.77 -3.24
N GLU A 160 -24.80 -14.33 -2.08
CA GLU A 160 -24.05 -15.15 -1.14
C GLU A 160 -24.81 -16.43 -0.78
N LYS A 161 -26.05 -16.27 -0.27
CA LYS A 161 -26.86 -17.41 0.12
C LYS A 161 -27.08 -18.38 -1.04
N TRP A 162 -27.42 -17.87 -2.21
CA TRP A 162 -27.63 -18.68 -3.39
C TRP A 162 -26.38 -19.47 -3.77
N LEU A 163 -25.25 -18.80 -3.92
CA LEU A 163 -24.00 -19.45 -4.33
C LEU A 163 -23.52 -20.48 -3.30
N ALA A 164 -23.51 -20.12 -2.02
CA ALA A 164 -23.06 -21.04 -0.97
C ALA A 164 -24.01 -22.23 -0.79
N THR A 165 -25.31 -22.10 -1.06
CA THR A 165 -26.25 -23.20 -0.97
C THR A 165 -26.16 -24.14 -2.18
N GLU A 166 -26.09 -23.58 -3.40
CA GLU A 166 -26.10 -24.39 -4.63
C GLU A 166 -24.72 -24.97 -4.97
N PHE A 167 -23.66 -24.23 -4.69
CA PHE A 167 -22.27 -24.59 -5.08
C PHE A 167 -21.36 -24.84 -3.89
N GLY A 168 -21.87 -24.78 -2.66
CA GLY A 168 -21.06 -24.96 -1.45
C GLY A 168 -20.27 -26.26 -1.43
N GLY A 169 -20.88 -27.38 -1.86
CA GLY A 169 -20.18 -28.67 -1.96
C GLY A 169 -19.02 -28.66 -2.97
N GLU A 170 -19.16 -27.95 -4.09
CA GLU A 170 -18.09 -27.77 -5.08
C GLU A 170 -16.99 -26.83 -4.58
N LEU A 171 -17.39 -25.80 -3.83
CA LEU A 171 -16.49 -24.80 -3.24
C LEU A 171 -15.85 -25.27 -1.93
N GLU A 172 -16.29 -26.40 -1.38
CA GLU A 172 -15.91 -26.90 -0.06
C GLU A 172 -16.27 -25.91 1.07
N LEU A 173 -17.41 -25.20 0.90
CA LEU A 173 -17.92 -24.19 1.82
C LEU A 173 -19.34 -24.53 2.27
N GLU A 174 -19.69 -24.09 3.47
CA GLU A 174 -21.07 -24.05 3.94
C GLU A 174 -21.56 -22.60 3.99
N TYR A 175 -22.90 -22.41 3.84
CA TYR A 175 -23.47 -21.09 3.97
C TYR A 175 -23.33 -20.57 5.38
N ASP A 176 -22.44 -19.60 5.58
CA ASP A 176 -22.22 -18.91 6.86
C ASP A 176 -21.99 -17.41 6.62
N PRO A 177 -23.02 -16.57 6.84
CA PRO A 177 -22.92 -15.12 6.62
C PRO A 177 -21.86 -14.42 7.50
N SER A 178 -21.41 -15.06 8.58
CA SER A 178 -20.36 -14.50 9.41
C SER A 178 -18.97 -14.53 8.73
N GLN A 179 -18.80 -15.40 7.75
CA GLN A 179 -17.55 -15.58 7.01
C GLN A 179 -17.42 -14.68 5.76
N ILE A 180 -18.42 -13.84 5.46
CA ILE A 180 -18.39 -13.04 4.22
C ILE A 180 -17.17 -12.11 4.09
N PHE A 181 -16.53 -11.77 5.18
CA PHE A 181 -15.30 -10.97 5.20
C PHE A 181 -14.02 -11.81 5.18
N GLU A 182 -14.15 -13.14 5.34
CA GLU A 182 -12.99 -14.03 5.20
C GLU A 182 -12.59 -14.12 3.72
N PRO A 183 -11.28 -13.93 3.41
CA PRO A 183 -10.79 -13.88 2.03
C PRO A 183 -11.20 -15.09 1.20
N GLU A 184 -11.02 -16.29 1.74
CA GLU A 184 -11.34 -17.53 1.03
C GLU A 184 -12.82 -17.62 0.68
N TYR A 185 -13.71 -17.33 1.64
CA TYR A 185 -15.15 -17.40 1.44
C TYR A 185 -15.64 -16.37 0.41
N ASN A 186 -15.21 -15.10 0.54
CA ASN A 186 -15.63 -14.03 -0.36
C ASN A 186 -15.15 -14.24 -1.79
N LEU A 187 -13.87 -14.57 -1.95
CA LEU A 187 -13.25 -14.79 -3.27
C LEU A 187 -13.81 -16.05 -3.96
N ALA A 188 -14.01 -17.13 -3.21
CA ALA A 188 -14.65 -18.35 -3.76
C ALA A 188 -16.00 -18.05 -4.37
N LEU A 189 -16.87 -17.35 -3.65
CA LEU A 189 -18.22 -17.02 -4.12
C LEU A 189 -18.18 -16.04 -5.30
N GLY A 190 -17.38 -14.97 -5.21
CA GLY A 190 -17.30 -13.97 -6.28
C GLY A 190 -16.72 -14.51 -7.57
N ILE A 191 -15.67 -15.33 -7.49
CA ILE A 191 -15.03 -15.97 -8.65
C ILE A 191 -15.99 -17.03 -9.25
N LYS A 192 -16.68 -17.81 -8.42
CA LYS A 192 -17.72 -18.75 -8.90
C LYS A 192 -18.84 -18.03 -9.63
N TYR A 193 -19.25 -16.85 -9.17
CA TYR A 193 -20.24 -16.07 -9.89
C TYR A 193 -19.76 -15.61 -11.27
N LEU A 194 -18.48 -15.20 -11.35
CA LEU A 194 -17.86 -14.86 -12.66
C LEU A 194 -17.81 -16.08 -13.58
N ASP A 195 -17.43 -17.25 -13.09
CA ASP A 195 -17.41 -18.51 -13.81
C ASP A 195 -18.80 -18.81 -14.44
N LEU A 196 -19.87 -18.74 -13.65
CA LEU A 196 -21.23 -18.96 -14.14
C LEU A 196 -21.66 -17.96 -15.22
N LEU A 197 -21.20 -16.71 -15.12
CA LEU A 197 -21.45 -15.69 -16.13
C LEU A 197 -20.61 -15.93 -17.39
N MET A 198 -19.38 -16.40 -17.25
CA MET A 198 -18.50 -16.76 -18.37
C MET A 198 -19.05 -17.97 -19.11
N ASP A 199 -19.52 -18.98 -18.41
CA ASP A 199 -20.21 -20.15 -18.99
C ASP A 199 -21.46 -19.73 -19.80
N SER A 200 -22.20 -18.76 -19.26
CA SER A 200 -23.44 -18.30 -19.91
C SER A 200 -23.20 -17.42 -21.14
N TYR A 201 -22.10 -16.65 -21.18
CA TYR A 201 -21.90 -15.57 -22.17
C TYR A 201 -20.57 -15.66 -22.95
N GLY A 202 -19.76 -16.68 -22.66
CA GLY A 202 -18.45 -16.86 -23.30
C GLY A 202 -17.53 -15.67 -23.00
N ALA A 203 -16.80 -15.19 -24.02
CA ALA A 203 -15.87 -14.07 -23.89
C ALA A 203 -16.53 -12.68 -23.99
N ASN A 204 -17.83 -12.55 -23.76
CA ASN A 204 -18.51 -11.26 -23.75
C ASN A 204 -18.35 -10.55 -22.41
N TYR A 205 -17.13 -10.08 -22.12
CA TYR A 205 -16.80 -9.44 -20.85
C TYR A 205 -17.63 -8.20 -20.53
N GLU A 206 -18.08 -7.43 -21.52
CA GLU A 206 -18.97 -6.29 -21.25
C GLU A 206 -20.30 -6.76 -20.64
N ARG A 207 -20.88 -7.85 -21.18
CA ARG A 207 -22.12 -8.43 -20.66
C ARG A 207 -21.90 -9.06 -19.28
N ILE A 208 -20.85 -9.87 -19.11
CA ILE A 208 -20.48 -10.51 -17.84
C ILE A 208 -20.38 -9.48 -16.72
N LEU A 209 -19.56 -8.47 -16.93
CA LEU A 209 -19.30 -7.42 -15.93
C LEU A 209 -20.53 -6.56 -15.64
N SER A 210 -21.32 -6.26 -16.68
CA SER A 210 -22.52 -5.47 -16.50
C SER A 210 -23.62 -6.25 -15.77
N GLU A 211 -23.68 -7.58 -15.95
CA GLU A 211 -24.59 -8.42 -15.18
C GLU A 211 -24.12 -8.64 -13.76
N TYR A 212 -22.79 -8.83 -13.56
CA TYR A 212 -22.20 -8.92 -12.24
C TYR A 212 -22.63 -7.74 -11.35
N ASN A 213 -22.53 -6.52 -11.88
CA ASN A 213 -22.85 -5.30 -11.13
C ASN A 213 -24.38 -5.04 -11.00
N ARG A 214 -25.19 -5.34 -12.01
CA ARG A 214 -26.59 -4.92 -12.06
C ARG A 214 -27.58 -6.04 -11.75
N GLY A 215 -27.15 -7.26 -11.87
CA GLY A 215 -27.98 -8.43 -11.93
C GLY A 215 -28.76 -8.55 -13.28
N PRO A 216 -29.27 -9.74 -13.60
CA PRO A 216 -29.83 -10.07 -14.91
C PRO A 216 -31.06 -9.19 -15.26
N ASN A 217 -31.95 -8.93 -14.32
CA ASN A 217 -33.18 -8.16 -14.58
C ASN A 217 -32.90 -6.69 -14.94
N ASN A 218 -31.97 -6.05 -14.24
CA ASN A 218 -31.60 -4.65 -14.51
C ASN A 218 -30.77 -4.54 -15.79
N LEU A 219 -29.93 -5.52 -16.07
CA LEU A 219 -29.19 -5.56 -17.32
C LEU A 219 -30.12 -5.73 -18.52
N ALA A 220 -31.16 -6.58 -18.43
CA ALA A 220 -32.17 -6.73 -19.48
C ALA A 220 -32.89 -5.39 -19.78
N LYS A 221 -33.27 -4.65 -18.73
CA LYS A 221 -33.90 -3.31 -18.88
C LYS A 221 -32.92 -2.32 -19.53
N TYR A 222 -31.64 -2.35 -19.12
CA TYR A 222 -30.60 -1.51 -19.70
C TYR A 222 -30.39 -1.80 -21.19
N TYR A 223 -30.31 -3.08 -21.55
CA TYR A 223 -30.14 -3.48 -22.94
C TYR A 223 -31.37 -3.09 -23.80
N ALA A 224 -32.58 -3.24 -23.27
CA ALA A 224 -33.80 -2.81 -23.96
C ALA A 224 -33.79 -1.30 -24.27
N ALA A 225 -33.26 -0.50 -23.38
CA ALA A 225 -33.17 0.96 -23.54
C ALA A 225 -32.03 1.42 -24.44
N TYR A 226 -30.84 0.79 -24.35
CA TYR A 226 -29.62 1.30 -24.95
C TYR A 226 -29.00 0.40 -26.04
N GLN A 227 -29.55 -0.82 -26.24
CA GLN A 227 -29.10 -1.82 -27.23
C GLN A 227 -27.57 -2.13 -27.12
N THR A 228 -27.02 -2.06 -25.90
CA THR A 228 -25.63 -2.37 -25.59
C THR A 228 -25.50 -2.98 -24.20
N TYR A 229 -24.48 -3.81 -24.00
CA TYR A 229 -24.06 -4.30 -22.67
C TYR A 229 -22.92 -3.46 -22.06
N SER A 230 -22.39 -2.49 -22.84
CA SER A 230 -21.29 -1.63 -22.37
C SER A 230 -21.80 -0.61 -21.37
N THR A 231 -21.51 -0.80 -20.09
CA THR A 231 -21.84 0.11 -19.00
C THR A 231 -20.62 0.87 -18.52
N THR A 232 -20.79 1.88 -17.67
CA THR A 232 -19.64 2.55 -17.04
C THR A 232 -18.84 1.56 -16.20
N TYR A 233 -19.50 0.66 -15.48
CA TYR A 233 -18.85 -0.37 -14.70
C TYR A 233 -17.98 -1.28 -15.56
N SER A 234 -18.53 -1.92 -16.59
CA SER A 234 -17.79 -2.84 -17.44
C SER A 234 -16.57 -2.18 -18.11
N ARG A 235 -16.72 -0.95 -18.60
CA ARG A 235 -15.59 -0.20 -19.17
C ARG A 235 -14.52 0.12 -18.15
N THR A 236 -14.91 0.49 -16.91
CA THR A 236 -13.95 0.79 -15.85
C THR A 236 -13.17 -0.45 -15.44
N VAL A 237 -13.84 -1.59 -15.22
CA VAL A 237 -13.16 -2.86 -14.90
C VAL A 237 -12.20 -3.27 -16.00
N LEU A 238 -12.64 -3.26 -17.27
CA LEU A 238 -11.78 -3.64 -18.41
C LEU A 238 -10.57 -2.69 -18.56
N SER A 239 -10.77 -1.40 -18.31
CA SER A 239 -9.65 -0.45 -18.29
C SER A 239 -8.64 -0.75 -17.18
N LYS A 240 -9.13 -1.05 -15.96
CA LYS A 240 -8.29 -1.42 -14.82
C LYS A 240 -7.58 -2.76 -15.02
N ALA A 241 -8.22 -3.73 -15.69
CA ALA A 241 -7.65 -5.04 -15.96
C ALA A 241 -6.32 -4.96 -16.73
N ASN A 242 -6.13 -3.96 -17.58
CA ASN A 242 -4.86 -3.75 -18.30
C ASN A 242 -3.65 -3.58 -17.36
N LYS A 243 -3.85 -3.06 -16.16
CA LYS A 243 -2.81 -2.92 -15.13
C LYS A 243 -2.28 -4.28 -14.64
N TYR A 244 -3.12 -5.31 -14.67
CA TYR A 244 -2.86 -6.61 -14.10
C TYR A 244 -2.61 -7.72 -15.14
N VAL A 245 -2.62 -7.41 -16.43
CA VAL A 245 -2.48 -8.40 -17.51
C VAL A 245 -1.21 -9.23 -17.40
N ALA A 246 -0.11 -8.63 -16.91
CA ALA A 246 1.16 -9.34 -16.72
C ALA A 246 1.05 -10.48 -15.69
N LEU A 247 0.08 -10.46 -14.78
CA LEU A 247 -0.15 -11.48 -13.76
C LEU A 247 -0.90 -12.72 -14.30
N ASN A 248 -1.47 -12.66 -15.50
CA ASN A 248 -2.15 -13.81 -16.11
C ASN A 248 -1.18 -14.86 -16.71
N ASN A 249 0.10 -14.50 -16.90
CA ASN A 249 1.09 -15.34 -17.60
C ASN A 249 1.89 -16.23 -16.65
#